data_a87e943845bbce0751c62931eccf971c
#
_entry.id   a87e943845bbce0751c62931eccf971c
#
_cell.length_a   1.000
_cell.length_b   1.000
_cell.length_c   1.000
_cell.angle_alpha   90.00
_cell.angle_beta   90.00
_cell.angle_gamma   90.00
#
_symmetry.space_group_name_H-M   'P 1'
#
loop_
_entity.id
_entity.type
_entity.pdbx_description
1 polymer ?
#
loop_
_entity_poly.entity_id
_entity_poly.type
_entity_poly.pdbx_seq_one_letter_code
_entity_poly.pdbx_strand_id
1 'polypeptide(L)'
;MDTLRTSKYSSDELAAKGEDIYNKIRNEVEEKYRGLFIAIDADSGDYTIAQSPMEATDKAREKHPESVFYVKRIGYRVARILY
;
A
#
# COMPACT_ATOMS: atom_id res chain seq x y z
N MET A 1 1.82 -13.01 -21.94
CA MET A 1 1.61 -12.70 -21.54
C MET A 1 1.56 -12.08 -21.04
N ASP A 2 1.51 -11.80 -20.62
CA ASP A 2 1.33 -11.26 -20.01
C ASP A 2 1.68 -10.49 -19.73
N THR A 3 2.06 -10.50 -19.99
CA THR A 3 2.29 -9.70 -19.76
C THR A 3 1.87 -8.77 -19.00
N LEU A 4 1.28 -8.78 -18.87
CA LEU A 4 0.68 -8.05 -18.09
C LEU A 4 1.16 -8.14 -16.85
N ARG A 5 0.94 -7.31 -16.12
CA ARG A 5 1.26 -7.24 -14.86
C ARG A 5 0.40 -8.10 -14.13
N THR A 6 0.70 -9.32 -14.07
CA THR A 6 -0.02 -10.28 -13.33
C THR A 6 0.49 -10.29 -11.95
N SER A 7 -0.34 -9.92 -11.02
CA SER A 7 0.03 -10.01 -9.63
C SER A 7 -0.05 -11.47 -9.19
N LYS A 8 0.82 -11.89 -8.30
CA LYS A 8 0.73 -13.22 -7.73
C LYS A 8 -0.35 -13.29 -6.64
N TYR A 9 -0.99 -12.18 -6.36
CA TYR A 9 -2.06 -12.12 -5.38
C TYR A 9 -3.37 -11.80 -6.06
N SER A 10 -4.46 -12.40 -5.62
CA SER A 10 -5.79 -11.92 -5.97
C SER A 10 -6.02 -10.60 -5.22
N SER A 11 -7.08 -9.88 -5.60
CA SER A 11 -7.42 -8.65 -4.91
C SER A 11 -7.67 -8.88 -3.42
N ASP A 12 -8.36 -9.98 -3.09
CA ASP A 12 -8.65 -10.29 -1.69
C ASP A 12 -7.37 -10.61 -0.92
N GLU A 13 -6.47 -11.36 -1.53
CA GLU A 13 -5.20 -11.70 -0.89
C GLU A 13 -4.35 -10.47 -0.66
N LEU A 14 -4.31 -9.58 -1.66
CA LEU A 14 -3.53 -8.37 -1.54
C LEU A 14 -4.08 -7.46 -0.44
N ALA A 15 -5.39 -7.32 -0.38
CA ALA A 15 -6.03 -6.53 0.66
C ALA A 15 -5.75 -7.12 2.04
N ALA A 16 -5.83 -8.45 2.16
CA ALA A 16 -5.56 -9.11 3.43
C ALA A 16 -4.13 -8.90 3.89
N LYS A 17 -3.17 -9.03 2.97
CA LYS A 17 -1.78 -8.81 3.31
C LYS A 17 -1.51 -7.35 3.66
N GLY A 18 -2.10 -6.44 2.90
CA GLY A 18 -1.94 -5.01 3.17
C GLY A 18 -2.49 -4.63 4.53
N GLU A 19 -3.68 -5.14 4.86
CA GLU A 19 -4.26 -4.86 6.16
C GLU A 19 -3.45 -5.47 7.29
N ASP A 20 -2.92 -6.67 7.08
CA ASP A 20 -2.09 -7.31 8.08
C ASP A 20 -0.84 -6.48 8.38
N ILE A 21 -0.18 -6.01 7.32
CA ILE A 21 0.98 -5.15 7.48
C ILE A 21 0.60 -3.84 8.17
N TYR A 22 -0.50 -3.24 7.72
CA TYR A 22 -0.98 -1.99 8.29
C TYR A 22 -1.27 -2.15 9.79
N ASN A 23 -1.91 -3.24 10.16
CA ASN A 23 -2.26 -3.47 11.56
C ASN A 23 -1.04 -3.55 12.46
N LYS A 24 0.08 -4.03 11.93
CA LYS A 24 1.31 -4.11 12.72
C LYS A 24 1.92 -2.74 13.00
N ILE A 25 1.69 -1.77 12.12
CA ILE A 25 2.27 -0.44 12.27
C ILE A 25 1.22 0.61 12.59
N ARG A 26 -0.02 0.18 12.76
CA ARG A 26 -1.18 1.05 12.86
C ARG A 26 -1.08 2.13 13.92
N ASN A 27 -0.74 1.75 15.14
CA ASN A 27 -0.69 2.72 16.22
C ASN A 27 0.29 3.83 15.95
N GLU A 28 1.45 3.47 15.43
CA GLU A 28 2.49 4.43 15.15
C GLU A 28 2.10 5.36 14.01
N VAL A 29 1.64 4.79 12.89
CA VAL A 29 1.34 5.64 11.74
C VAL A 29 0.09 6.47 11.97
N GLU A 30 -0.90 5.95 12.69
CA GLU A 30 -2.10 6.72 12.94
C GLU A 30 -1.83 7.87 13.90
N GLU A 31 -0.92 7.68 14.82
CA GLU A 31 -0.54 8.74 15.74
C GLU A 31 0.18 9.88 15.02
N LYS A 32 1.09 9.53 14.12
CA LYS A 32 1.96 10.53 13.49
C LYS A 32 1.43 11.08 12.17
N TYR A 33 0.68 10.26 11.43
CA TYR A 33 0.37 10.58 10.04
C TYR A 33 -1.09 10.46 9.68
N ARG A 34 -1.98 10.57 10.66
CA ARG A 34 -3.42 10.46 10.39
C ARG A 34 -3.83 11.45 9.31
N GLY A 35 -4.60 10.96 8.35
CA GLY A 35 -5.09 11.78 7.25
C GLY A 35 -4.20 11.75 6.03
N LEU A 36 -2.96 11.30 6.16
CA LEU A 36 -2.09 11.12 5.01
C LEU A 36 -2.36 9.77 4.37
N PHE A 37 -1.62 9.45 3.32
CA PHE A 37 -1.82 8.21 2.57
C PHE A 37 -0.59 7.33 2.67
N ILE A 38 -0.82 6.02 2.71
CA ILE A 38 0.25 5.04 2.81
C ILE A 38 0.10 4.07 1.65
N ALA A 39 1.22 3.77 0.99
CA ALA A 39 1.28 2.75 -0.04
C ALA A 39 2.14 1.62 0.50
N ILE A 40 1.58 0.43 0.59
CA ILE A 40 2.22 -0.73 1.17
C ILE A 40 2.53 -1.74 0.09
N ASP A 41 3.79 -2.17 0.03
CA ASP A 41 4.22 -3.23 -0.86
C ASP A 41 3.97 -4.55 -0.15
N ALA A 42 3.06 -5.35 -0.68
CA ALA A 42 2.67 -6.60 -0.05
C ALA A 42 3.80 -7.62 -0.01
N ASP A 43 4.71 -7.55 -0.98
CA ASP A 43 5.82 -8.52 -1.04
C ASP A 43 6.86 -8.27 0.03
N SER A 44 7.31 -7.03 0.15
CA SER A 44 8.42 -6.71 1.06
C SER A 44 7.94 -6.24 2.43
N GLY A 45 6.70 -5.76 2.51
CA GLY A 45 6.20 -5.13 3.72
C GLY A 45 6.64 -3.68 3.85
N ASP A 46 7.35 -3.18 2.85
CA ASP A 46 7.81 -1.80 2.84
C ASP A 46 6.64 -0.86 2.61
N TYR A 47 6.77 0.38 3.05
CA TYR A 47 5.69 1.34 2.81
C TYR A 47 6.25 2.74 2.65
N THR A 48 5.46 3.60 2.02
CA THR A 48 5.76 5.03 1.90
C THR A 48 4.53 5.82 2.28
N ILE A 49 4.74 7.02 2.80
CA ILE A 49 3.66 7.88 3.26
C ILE A 49 3.79 9.22 2.55
N ALA A 50 2.65 9.74 2.07
CA ALA A 50 2.63 11.02 1.37
C ALA A 50 1.28 11.67 1.53
N GLN A 51 1.14 12.88 0.99
CA GLN A 51 -0.08 13.68 1.15
C GLN A 51 -1.19 13.24 0.21
N SER A 52 -0.88 12.48 -0.83
CA SER A 52 -1.89 11.98 -1.76
C SER A 52 -1.61 10.54 -2.10
N PRO A 53 -2.63 9.79 -2.54
CA PRO A 53 -2.41 8.39 -2.91
C PRO A 53 -1.47 8.25 -4.09
N MET A 54 -1.54 9.17 -5.05
CA MET A 54 -0.66 9.11 -6.20
C MET A 54 0.79 9.33 -5.80
N GLU A 55 1.03 10.30 -4.94
CA GLU A 55 2.37 10.60 -4.48
C GLU A 55 2.96 9.44 -3.68
N ALA A 56 2.15 8.84 -2.80
CA ALA A 56 2.60 7.68 -2.03
C ALA A 56 2.94 6.52 -2.95
N THR A 57 2.12 6.28 -3.97
CA THR A 57 2.34 5.21 -4.92
C THR A 57 3.58 5.47 -5.76
N ASP A 58 3.76 6.70 -6.21
CA ASP A 58 4.93 7.04 -7.03
C ASP A 58 6.22 6.82 -6.26
N LYS A 59 6.25 7.24 -5.00
CA LYS A 59 7.43 7.00 -4.17
C LYS A 59 7.68 5.53 -3.96
N ALA A 60 6.61 4.75 -3.75
CA ALA A 60 6.74 3.32 -3.57
C ALA A 60 7.27 2.65 -4.83
N ARG A 61 6.83 3.12 -6.00
CA ARG A 61 7.30 2.56 -7.27
C ARG A 61 8.75 2.85 -7.56
N GLU A 62 9.27 3.93 -7.03
CA GLU A 62 10.70 4.20 -7.17
C GLU A 62 11.54 3.11 -6.52
N LYS A 63 11.04 2.55 -5.42
CA LYS A 63 11.74 1.51 -4.73
C LYS A 63 11.41 0.12 -5.26
N HIS A 64 10.16 -0.08 -5.66
CA HIS A 64 9.66 -1.39 -6.06
C HIS A 64 8.83 -1.26 -7.34
N PRO A 65 9.47 -1.03 -8.49
CA PRO A 65 8.76 -0.68 -9.73
C PRO A 65 7.85 -1.78 -10.27
N GLU A 66 8.10 -3.03 -9.86
CA GLU A 66 7.30 -4.15 -10.35
C GLU A 66 6.22 -4.60 -9.38
N SER A 67 6.09 -3.93 -8.26
CA SER A 67 5.20 -4.39 -7.20
C SER A 67 3.80 -3.86 -7.35
N VAL A 68 2.89 -4.49 -6.61
CA VAL A 68 1.50 -4.07 -6.48
C VAL A 68 1.34 -3.50 -5.09
N PHE A 69 0.65 -2.39 -4.99
CA PHE A 69 0.56 -1.66 -3.74
C PHE A 69 -0.86 -1.61 -3.19
N TYR A 70 -0.96 -1.79 -1.89
CA TYR A 70 -2.20 -1.58 -1.14
C TYR A 70 -2.14 -0.15 -0.62
N VAL A 71 -3.08 0.69 -1.05
CA VAL A 71 -3.05 2.11 -0.74
C VAL A 71 -4.24 2.46 0.12
N LYS A 72 -3.98 3.20 1.19
CA LYS A 72 -5.00 3.48 2.17
C LYS A 72 -4.76 4.87 2.77
N ARG A 73 -5.83 5.54 3.17
CA ARG A 73 -5.71 6.77 3.93
C ARG A 73 -5.57 6.40 5.39
N ILE A 74 -4.52 6.90 6.02
CA ILE A 74 -4.19 6.55 7.39
C ILE A 74 -5.27 7.07 8.34
N GLY A 75 -5.82 6.17 9.14
CA GLY A 75 -6.88 6.50 10.08
C GLY A 75 -8.28 6.34 9.51
N TYR A 76 -8.41 5.93 8.26
CA TYR A 76 -9.69 5.75 7.60
C TYR A 76 -9.82 4.32 7.10
N ARG A 77 -11.05 3.88 6.84
CA ARG A 77 -11.28 2.49 6.45
C ARG A 77 -11.14 2.24 4.96
N VAL A 78 -11.39 3.26 4.15
CA VAL A 78 -11.38 3.09 2.70
C VAL A 78 -9.96 2.82 2.21
N ALA A 79 -9.81 1.82 1.36
CA ALA A 79 -8.52 1.45 0.80
C ALA A 79 -8.66 1.17 -0.69
N ARG A 80 -7.54 1.25 -1.41
CA ARG A 80 -7.50 0.96 -2.83
C ARG A 80 -6.32 0.08 -3.14
N ILE A 81 -6.46 -0.70 -4.21
CA ILE A 81 -5.38 -1.53 -4.70
C ILE A 81 -4.93 -0.95 -6.04
N LEU A 82 -3.65 -0.63 -6.14
CA LEU A 82 -3.08 -0.05 -7.34
C LEU A 82 -1.97 -0.93 -7.87
N TYR A 83 -2.01 -1.13 -9.16
CA TYR A 83 -1.03 -1.97 -9.85
C TYR A 83 0.01 -1.12 -10.56
#